data_56f162aa279732820307dc0abbfef577
#
_entry.id   56f162aa279732820307dc0abbfef577
#
_cell.length_a   1.000
_cell.length_b   1.000
_cell.length_c   1.000
_cell.angle_alpha   90.00
_cell.angle_beta   90.00
_cell.angle_gamma   90.00
#
_symmetry.space_group_name_H-M   'P 1'
#
loop_
_entity.id
_entity.type
_entity.pdbx_description
1 polymer ?
#
loop_
_entity_poly.entity_id
_entity_poly.type
_entity_poly.pdbx_seq_one_letter_code
_entity_poly.pdbx_strand_id
1 'polypeptide(L)'
;FWTMLAHAQGGLLNASALAEGLGVSGQTVGRYLDLLVDLMLVRRLQPWHENAGKRVVKSPKVFVRDSGLVHALLGLGSLESVLGHPVVGGSWEGFSIETLIAAAPVGTEHFFYRTAAGAELDLVLRLPGNAIWAIEIKRTTTPKVSRGFHLSVDDIKADRKILVYAGEQDVPAGDGLRAMPLATAVEQLHNL
;
A
#
# COMPACT_ATOMS: atom_id res chain seq x y z
N PHE A 1 19.17 5.61 -8.63
CA PHE A 1 17.89 4.90 -8.82
C PHE A 1 17.23 4.55 -7.48
N TRP A 2 17.94 3.88 -6.57
CA TRP A 2 17.43 3.49 -5.26
C TRP A 2 16.85 4.66 -4.45
N THR A 3 17.61 5.74 -4.33
CA THR A 3 17.16 6.94 -3.61
C THR A 3 15.91 7.56 -4.25
N MET A 4 15.81 7.52 -5.59
CA MET A 4 14.60 7.99 -6.28
C MET A 4 13.38 7.12 -5.96
N LEU A 5 13.55 5.79 -5.85
CA LEU A 5 12.47 4.90 -5.42
C LEU A 5 12.06 5.17 -3.97
N ALA A 6 13.02 5.43 -3.08
CA ALA A 6 12.72 5.78 -1.69
C ALA A 6 11.92 7.09 -1.57
N HIS A 7 12.22 8.10 -2.40
CA HIS A 7 11.40 9.32 -2.50
C HIS A 7 10.00 9.07 -3.07
N ALA A 8 9.85 8.06 -3.95
CA ALA A 8 8.59 7.69 -4.57
C ALA A 8 7.80 6.64 -3.76
N GLN A 9 8.18 6.37 -2.51
CA GLN A 9 7.59 5.34 -1.65
C GLN A 9 6.06 5.42 -1.59
N GLY A 10 5.38 4.36 -2.03
CA GLY A 10 3.90 4.28 -2.09
C GLY A 10 3.27 5.04 -3.26
N GLY A 11 4.06 5.70 -4.10
CA GLY A 11 3.58 6.41 -5.28
C GLY A 11 3.28 5.51 -6.48
N LEU A 12 2.48 6.02 -7.42
CA LEU A 12 2.31 5.37 -8.71
C LEU A 12 3.63 5.42 -9.50
N LEU A 13 4.00 4.30 -10.10
CA LEU A 13 5.20 4.20 -10.93
C LEU A 13 5.13 5.17 -12.10
N ASN A 14 6.05 6.10 -12.14
CA ASN A 14 6.33 6.97 -13.28
C ASN A 14 7.71 6.64 -13.87
N ALA A 15 7.75 5.62 -14.72
CA ALA A 15 8.99 5.15 -15.33
C ALA A 15 9.65 6.23 -16.22
N SER A 16 8.88 7.13 -16.84
CA SER A 16 9.39 8.21 -17.66
C SER A 16 10.14 9.26 -16.83
N ALA A 17 9.56 9.67 -15.68
CA ALA A 17 10.25 10.62 -14.79
C ALA A 17 11.52 10.03 -14.19
N LEU A 18 11.51 8.72 -13.84
CA LEU A 18 12.73 8.03 -13.37
C LEU A 18 13.79 7.94 -14.47
N ALA A 19 13.38 7.65 -15.71
CA ALA A 19 14.29 7.58 -16.86
C ALA A 19 14.94 8.92 -17.17
N GLU A 20 14.15 9.99 -17.16
CA GLU A 20 14.63 11.37 -17.36
C GLU A 20 15.65 11.75 -16.28
N GLY A 21 15.32 11.53 -15.00
CA GLY A 21 16.22 11.87 -13.89
C GLY A 21 17.53 11.06 -13.87
N LEU A 22 17.56 9.88 -14.52
CA LEU A 22 18.75 9.02 -14.61
C LEU A 22 19.51 9.17 -15.93
N GLY A 23 18.97 9.87 -16.91
CA GLY A 23 19.55 9.96 -18.26
C GLY A 23 19.57 8.62 -19.01
N VAL A 24 18.58 7.75 -18.76
CA VAL A 24 18.45 6.41 -19.38
C VAL A 24 17.11 6.23 -20.08
N SER A 25 16.93 5.12 -20.80
CA SER A 25 15.62 4.79 -21.39
C SER A 25 14.63 4.25 -20.35
N GLY A 26 13.31 4.44 -20.59
CA GLY A 26 12.27 3.83 -19.77
C GLY A 26 12.36 2.30 -19.71
N GLN A 27 12.85 1.65 -20.80
CA GLN A 27 13.11 0.22 -20.82
C GLN A 27 14.22 -0.17 -19.83
N THR A 28 15.26 0.63 -19.71
CA THR A 28 16.34 0.42 -18.73
C THR A 28 15.83 0.53 -17.31
N VAL A 29 14.98 1.53 -17.02
CA VAL A 29 14.29 1.68 -15.72
C VAL A 29 13.46 0.43 -15.42
N GLY A 30 12.69 -0.05 -16.42
CA GLY A 30 11.91 -1.28 -16.27
C GLY A 30 12.77 -2.48 -15.86
N ARG A 31 13.90 -2.71 -16.53
CA ARG A 31 14.83 -3.80 -16.19
C ARG A 31 15.44 -3.67 -14.80
N TYR A 32 15.81 -2.45 -14.38
CA TYR A 32 16.31 -2.22 -13.02
C TYR A 32 15.24 -2.51 -11.97
N LEU A 33 14.00 -2.09 -12.24
CA LEU A 33 12.89 -2.35 -11.36
C LEU A 33 12.57 -3.84 -11.28
N ASP A 34 12.58 -4.56 -12.44
CA ASP A 34 12.38 -6.01 -12.49
C ASP A 34 13.41 -6.74 -11.62
N LEU A 35 14.70 -6.38 -11.75
CA LEU A 35 15.77 -6.96 -10.92
C LEU A 35 15.50 -6.74 -9.41
N LEU A 36 15.09 -5.55 -9.00
CA LEU A 36 14.81 -5.26 -7.60
C LEU A 36 13.56 -5.99 -7.07
N VAL A 37 12.58 -6.23 -7.93
CA VAL A 37 11.40 -7.05 -7.61
C VAL A 37 11.78 -8.51 -7.46
N ASP A 38 12.61 -9.05 -8.36
CA ASP A 38 13.09 -10.44 -8.32
C ASP A 38 13.97 -10.71 -7.09
N LEU A 39 14.73 -9.69 -6.64
CA LEU A 39 15.51 -9.73 -5.41
C LEU A 39 14.65 -9.48 -4.14
N MET A 40 13.34 -9.35 -4.28
CA MET A 40 12.41 -9.05 -3.19
C MET A 40 12.72 -7.77 -2.40
N LEU A 41 13.42 -6.83 -3.00
CA LEU A 41 13.76 -5.53 -2.40
C LEU A 41 12.71 -4.46 -2.67
N VAL A 42 11.97 -4.63 -3.77
CA VAL A 42 10.89 -3.72 -4.18
C VAL A 42 9.62 -4.52 -4.45
N ARG A 43 8.49 -3.98 -4.05
CA ARG A 43 7.17 -4.47 -4.44
C ARG A 43 6.56 -3.58 -5.51
N ARG A 44 6.05 -4.18 -6.57
CA ARG A 44 5.07 -3.55 -7.48
C ARG A 44 3.69 -4.05 -7.10
N LEU A 45 2.94 -3.24 -6.37
CA LEU A 45 1.55 -3.54 -6.02
C LEU A 45 0.68 -3.17 -7.22
N GLN A 46 0.00 -4.17 -7.78
CA GLN A 46 -0.82 -4.00 -8.98
C GLN A 46 -2.18 -3.36 -8.64
N PRO A 47 -2.78 -2.57 -9.55
CA PRO A 47 -4.13 -2.08 -9.33
C PRO A 47 -5.16 -3.19 -9.53
N TRP A 48 -6.23 -3.15 -8.73
CA TRP A 48 -7.41 -4.00 -8.90
C TRP A 48 -8.22 -3.56 -10.11
N HIS A 49 -8.50 -4.49 -11.04
CA HIS A 49 -9.22 -4.20 -12.27
C HIS A 49 -10.58 -4.88 -12.40
N GLU A 50 -10.89 -5.87 -11.55
CA GLU A 50 -12.12 -6.63 -11.68
C GLU A 50 -13.34 -5.80 -11.26
N ASN A 51 -14.42 -5.94 -12.03
CA ASN A 51 -15.72 -5.31 -11.79
C ASN A 51 -15.73 -3.76 -11.67
N ALA A 52 -14.64 -3.10 -12.01
CA ALA A 52 -14.59 -1.65 -11.99
C ALA A 52 -15.31 -1.09 -13.24
N GLY A 53 -16.60 -0.78 -13.12
CA GLY A 53 -17.33 0.00 -14.12
C GLY A 53 -16.80 1.43 -14.30
N LYS A 54 -15.71 1.77 -13.60
CA LYS A 54 -15.02 3.07 -13.58
C LYS A 54 -13.62 2.97 -14.18
N ARG A 55 -13.10 4.10 -14.66
CA ARG A 55 -11.72 4.18 -15.16
C ARG A 55 -10.73 4.05 -13.99
N VAL A 56 -10.12 2.89 -13.85
CA VAL A 56 -9.09 2.59 -12.86
C VAL A 56 -7.71 2.97 -13.41
N VAL A 57 -6.79 3.43 -12.54
CA VAL A 57 -5.39 3.67 -12.90
C VAL A 57 -4.72 2.36 -13.33
N LYS A 58 -3.76 2.46 -14.27
CA LYS A 58 -3.07 1.28 -14.80
C LYS A 58 -1.66 1.08 -14.22
N SER A 59 -1.02 2.17 -13.78
CA SER A 59 0.33 2.11 -13.22
C SER A 59 0.31 1.47 -11.84
N PRO A 60 1.22 0.54 -11.52
CA PRO A 60 1.33 -0.02 -10.17
C PRO A 60 1.82 1.02 -9.17
N LYS A 61 1.54 0.81 -7.88
CA LYS A 61 2.29 1.48 -6.79
C LYS A 61 3.62 0.78 -6.58
N VAL A 62 4.64 1.53 -6.16
CA VAL A 62 5.99 1.00 -5.91
C VAL A 62 6.38 1.25 -4.47
N PHE A 63 6.85 0.21 -3.81
CA PHE A 63 7.35 0.24 -2.44
C PHE A 63 8.74 -0.38 -2.37
N VAL A 64 9.71 0.30 -1.77
CA VAL A 64 10.87 -0.35 -1.17
C VAL A 64 10.34 -1.11 0.04
N ARG A 65 10.51 -2.44 0.08
CA ARG A 65 9.79 -3.32 1.01
C ARG A 65 10.20 -3.14 2.46
N ASP A 66 11.46 -2.85 2.71
CA ASP A 66 11.98 -2.59 4.04
C ASP A 66 11.96 -1.08 4.34
N SER A 67 11.20 -0.67 5.36
CA SER A 67 11.08 0.74 5.75
C SER A 67 12.39 1.29 6.34
N GLY A 68 13.20 0.47 6.98
CA GLY A 68 14.53 0.86 7.46
C GLY A 68 15.47 1.17 6.29
N LEU A 69 15.38 0.40 5.20
CA LEU A 69 16.11 0.68 3.98
C LEU A 69 15.66 2.00 3.33
N VAL A 70 14.35 2.30 3.32
CA VAL A 70 13.84 3.62 2.89
C VAL A 70 14.48 4.73 3.69
N HIS A 71 14.49 4.61 5.02
CA HIS A 71 15.05 5.63 5.90
C HIS A 71 16.56 5.79 5.68
N ALA A 72 17.32 4.70 5.54
CA ALA A 72 18.74 4.73 5.26
C ALA A 72 19.07 5.41 3.92
N LEU A 73 18.31 5.08 2.85
CA LEU A 73 18.47 5.68 1.52
C LEU A 73 18.21 7.20 1.49
N LEU A 74 17.38 7.68 2.43
CA LEU A 74 17.03 9.10 2.57
C LEU A 74 17.87 9.81 3.65
N GLY A 75 18.84 9.12 4.29
CA GLY A 75 19.71 9.68 5.33
C GLY A 75 18.99 9.97 6.64
N LEU A 76 17.88 9.29 6.93
CA LEU A 76 17.05 9.50 8.13
C LEU A 76 17.55 8.59 9.25
N GLY A 77 18.49 9.08 10.07
CA GLY A 77 19.18 8.31 11.11
C GLY A 77 18.51 8.31 12.49
N SER A 78 17.38 9.01 12.67
CA SER A 78 16.67 9.07 13.95
C SER A 78 15.15 9.02 13.76
N LEU A 79 14.44 8.60 14.81
CA LEU A 79 12.96 8.64 14.79
C LEU A 79 12.43 10.04 14.52
N GLU A 80 13.03 11.05 15.12
CA GLU A 80 12.63 12.46 14.91
C GLU A 80 12.77 12.86 13.44
N SER A 81 13.90 12.51 12.79
CA SER A 81 14.10 12.81 11.37
C SER A 81 13.08 12.09 10.46
N VAL A 82 12.71 10.86 10.80
CA VAL A 82 11.66 10.10 10.08
C VAL A 82 10.29 10.75 10.27
N LEU A 83 9.94 11.10 11.52
CA LEU A 83 8.63 11.71 11.82
C LEU A 83 8.44 13.08 11.17
N GLY A 84 9.51 13.85 11.01
CA GLY A 84 9.52 15.15 10.33
C GLY A 84 9.62 15.06 8.80
N HIS A 85 9.86 13.89 8.22
CA HIS A 85 10.07 13.77 6.78
C HIS A 85 8.77 13.42 6.03
N PRO A 86 8.52 13.97 4.82
CA PRO A 86 7.32 13.67 4.03
C PRO A 86 7.11 12.18 3.72
N VAL A 87 8.17 11.37 3.71
CA VAL A 87 8.10 9.93 3.44
C VAL A 87 7.37 9.13 4.53
N VAL A 88 7.19 9.73 5.72
CA VAL A 88 6.67 8.98 6.90
C VAL A 88 5.32 8.31 6.64
N GLY A 89 4.43 8.92 5.85
CA GLY A 89 3.15 8.32 5.45
C GLY A 89 3.35 7.10 4.56
N GLY A 90 4.10 7.25 3.46
CA GLY A 90 4.39 6.14 2.54
C GLY A 90 5.24 5.03 3.17
N SER A 91 6.14 5.38 4.10
CA SER A 91 6.91 4.40 4.87
C SER A 91 6.02 3.56 5.79
N TRP A 92 5.08 4.19 6.52
CA TRP A 92 4.10 3.50 7.34
C TRP A 92 3.16 2.63 6.51
N GLU A 93 2.65 3.15 5.39
CA GLU A 93 1.81 2.40 4.44
C GLU A 93 2.54 1.16 3.93
N GLY A 94 3.77 1.31 3.43
CA GLY A 94 4.57 0.20 2.92
C GLY A 94 4.88 -0.85 3.97
N PHE A 95 5.27 -0.45 5.18
CA PHE A 95 5.48 -1.36 6.32
C PHE A 95 4.22 -2.15 6.65
N SER A 96 3.08 -1.47 6.72
CA SER A 96 1.80 -2.11 7.03
C SER A 96 1.36 -3.08 5.92
N ILE A 97 1.50 -2.70 4.64
CA ILE A 97 1.19 -3.56 3.49
C ILE A 97 2.04 -4.83 3.52
N GLU A 98 3.37 -4.71 3.68
CA GLU A 98 4.26 -5.87 3.72
C GLU A 98 3.94 -6.80 4.88
N THR A 99 3.65 -6.25 6.06
CA THR A 99 3.28 -7.01 7.25
C THR A 99 1.97 -7.78 7.06
N LEU A 100 0.94 -7.13 6.49
CA LEU A 100 -0.36 -7.74 6.22
C LEU A 100 -0.27 -8.84 5.15
N ILE A 101 0.48 -8.60 4.07
CA ILE A 101 0.69 -9.60 3.01
C ILE A 101 1.44 -10.82 3.56
N ALA A 102 2.45 -10.61 4.41
CA ALA A 102 3.21 -11.69 5.03
C ALA A 102 2.37 -12.54 6.00
N ALA A 103 1.36 -11.93 6.63
CA ALA A 103 0.44 -12.61 7.56
C ALA A 103 -0.75 -13.29 6.86
N ALA A 104 -1.03 -12.93 5.61
CA ALA A 104 -2.17 -13.45 4.88
C ALA A 104 -1.98 -14.94 4.51
N PRO A 105 -3.06 -15.74 4.43
CA PRO A 105 -3.00 -17.14 4.02
C PRO A 105 -2.29 -17.35 2.69
N VAL A 106 -1.63 -18.47 2.53
CA VAL A 106 -0.98 -18.86 1.25
C VAL A 106 -2.01 -18.87 0.13
N GLY A 107 -1.66 -18.28 -1.01
CA GLY A 107 -2.56 -18.13 -2.15
C GLY A 107 -3.40 -16.86 -2.14
N THR A 108 -3.21 -15.97 -1.14
CA THR A 108 -3.83 -14.63 -1.15
C THR A 108 -3.21 -13.76 -2.25
N GLU A 109 -4.05 -13.14 -3.05
CA GLU A 109 -3.63 -12.13 -4.02
C GLU A 109 -3.78 -10.73 -3.41
N HIS A 110 -2.91 -9.81 -3.81
CA HIS A 110 -2.84 -8.46 -3.21
C HIS A 110 -2.76 -7.39 -4.28
N PHE A 111 -3.56 -6.34 -4.10
CA PHE A 111 -3.73 -5.22 -5.01
C PHE A 111 -3.90 -3.91 -4.22
N PHE A 112 -3.87 -2.79 -4.91
CA PHE A 112 -4.50 -1.56 -4.44
C PHE A 112 -5.67 -1.19 -5.37
N TYR A 113 -6.53 -0.29 -4.95
CA TYR A 113 -7.58 0.24 -5.82
C TYR A 113 -7.48 1.75 -5.93
N ARG A 114 -7.52 2.28 -7.16
CA ARG A 114 -7.57 3.72 -7.38
C ARG A 114 -8.27 4.05 -8.69
N THR A 115 -9.27 4.93 -8.62
CA THR A 115 -9.96 5.47 -9.80
C THR A 115 -9.28 6.74 -10.29
N ALA A 116 -9.52 7.10 -11.56
CA ALA A 116 -9.10 8.39 -12.11
C ALA A 116 -9.75 9.58 -11.39
N ALA A 117 -10.88 9.38 -10.71
CA ALA A 117 -11.58 10.38 -9.90
C ALA A 117 -11.03 10.52 -8.48
N GLY A 118 -10.02 9.73 -8.08
CA GLY A 118 -9.32 9.84 -6.81
C GLY A 118 -9.91 9.01 -5.66
N ALA A 119 -10.90 8.15 -5.89
CA ALA A 119 -11.30 7.14 -4.89
C ALA A 119 -10.20 6.08 -4.80
N GLU A 120 -9.78 5.70 -3.58
CA GLU A 120 -8.59 4.87 -3.36
C GLU A 120 -8.78 3.92 -2.16
N LEU A 121 -8.15 2.73 -2.24
CA LEU A 121 -7.87 1.81 -1.14
C LEU A 121 -6.39 1.46 -1.19
N ASP A 122 -5.73 1.49 -0.04
CA ASP A 122 -4.30 1.24 0.05
C ASP A 122 -3.94 -0.21 -0.20
N LEU A 123 -4.77 -1.15 0.29
CA LEU A 123 -4.59 -2.59 0.07
C LEU A 123 -5.94 -3.30 -0.12
N VAL A 124 -5.99 -4.15 -1.13
CA VAL A 124 -7.08 -5.10 -1.38
C VAL A 124 -6.49 -6.50 -1.33
N LEU A 125 -7.00 -7.35 -0.46
CA LEU A 125 -6.63 -8.76 -0.40
C LEU A 125 -7.77 -9.61 -0.95
N ARG A 126 -7.46 -10.47 -1.92
CA ARG A 126 -8.35 -11.56 -2.35
C ARG A 126 -7.85 -12.84 -1.70
N LEU A 127 -8.57 -13.31 -0.70
CA LEU A 127 -8.23 -14.50 0.06
C LEU A 127 -8.57 -15.78 -0.72
N PRO A 128 -7.98 -16.93 -0.35
CA PRO A 128 -8.46 -18.22 -0.82
C PRO A 128 -9.97 -18.35 -0.52
N GLY A 129 -10.76 -18.76 -1.53
CA GLY A 129 -12.23 -18.77 -1.42
C GLY A 129 -12.90 -17.47 -1.89
N ASN A 130 -12.13 -16.55 -2.47
CA ASN A 130 -12.56 -15.30 -3.10
C ASN A 130 -13.13 -14.24 -2.16
N ALA A 131 -12.98 -14.35 -0.84
CA ALA A 131 -13.33 -13.26 0.07
C ALA A 131 -12.42 -12.05 -0.16
N ILE A 132 -13.00 -10.85 -0.28
CA ILE A 132 -12.31 -9.61 -0.59
C ILE A 132 -12.26 -8.73 0.65
N TRP A 133 -11.06 -8.40 1.10
CA TRP A 133 -10.82 -7.47 2.19
C TRP A 133 -10.33 -6.12 1.64
N ALA A 134 -11.03 -5.05 2.00
CA ALA A 134 -10.65 -3.68 1.72
C ALA A 134 -9.95 -3.08 2.94
N ILE A 135 -8.72 -2.64 2.76
CA ILE A 135 -7.88 -2.15 3.85
C ILE A 135 -7.39 -0.75 3.51
N GLU A 136 -7.69 0.19 4.39
CA GLU A 136 -7.14 1.55 4.41
C GLU A 136 -6.09 1.64 5.52
N ILE A 137 -5.02 2.39 5.31
CA ILE A 137 -3.90 2.50 6.25
C ILE A 137 -3.68 3.97 6.59
N LYS A 138 -3.81 4.33 7.86
CA LYS A 138 -3.63 5.72 8.33
C LYS A 138 -2.66 5.78 9.50
N ARG A 139 -1.67 6.66 9.42
CA ARG A 139 -0.78 6.99 10.53
C ARG A 139 -1.43 8.06 11.42
N THR A 140 -2.57 7.75 12.01
CA THR A 140 -3.32 8.63 12.92
C THR A 140 -3.84 7.83 14.09
N THR A 141 -4.07 8.48 15.21
CA THR A 141 -4.77 7.91 16.37
C THR A 141 -6.29 8.11 16.32
N THR A 142 -6.77 8.90 15.37
CA THR A 142 -8.22 9.18 15.19
C THR A 142 -8.69 8.46 13.92
N PRO A 143 -9.47 7.37 14.05
CA PRO A 143 -9.86 6.53 12.91
C PRO A 143 -10.96 7.23 12.08
N LYS A 144 -10.57 7.79 10.93
CA LYS A 144 -11.50 8.39 9.96
C LYS A 144 -11.14 7.97 8.55
N VAL A 145 -12.13 7.60 7.77
CA VAL A 145 -11.99 7.31 6.34
C VAL A 145 -12.65 8.40 5.50
N SER A 146 -12.21 8.53 4.26
CA SER A 146 -12.76 9.47 3.29
C SER A 146 -14.02 8.90 2.64
N ARG A 147 -14.81 9.79 2.00
CA ARG A 147 -15.90 9.35 1.10
C ARG A 147 -15.37 8.45 -0.03
N GLY A 148 -14.15 8.69 -0.48
CA GLY A 148 -13.49 7.88 -1.51
C GLY A 148 -13.32 6.42 -1.09
N PHE A 149 -13.03 6.17 0.18
CA PHE A 149 -12.96 4.82 0.74
C PHE A 149 -14.29 4.07 0.58
N HIS A 150 -15.41 4.64 1.02
CA HIS A 150 -16.73 4.00 0.92
C HIS A 150 -17.09 3.69 -0.54
N LEU A 151 -16.85 4.64 -1.46
CA LEU A 151 -17.06 4.41 -2.89
C LEU A 151 -16.19 3.26 -3.43
N SER A 152 -14.93 3.17 -3.00
CA SER A 152 -14.01 2.13 -3.43
C SER A 152 -14.42 0.75 -2.93
N VAL A 153 -14.86 0.66 -1.67
CA VAL A 153 -15.36 -0.57 -1.05
C VAL A 153 -16.57 -1.12 -1.81
N ASP A 154 -17.51 -0.24 -2.18
CA ASP A 154 -18.70 -0.61 -2.95
C ASP A 154 -18.32 -1.07 -4.38
N ASP A 155 -17.36 -0.38 -5.01
CA ASP A 155 -16.89 -0.71 -6.36
C ASP A 155 -16.28 -2.11 -6.44
N ILE A 156 -15.48 -2.51 -5.45
CA ILE A 156 -14.82 -3.83 -5.41
C ILE A 156 -15.68 -4.92 -4.74
N LYS A 157 -16.83 -4.55 -4.16
CA LYS A 157 -17.73 -5.42 -3.41
C LYS A 157 -17.00 -6.15 -2.26
N ALA A 158 -16.29 -5.38 -1.42
CA ALA A 158 -15.53 -5.94 -0.34
C ALA A 158 -16.41 -6.61 0.72
N ASP A 159 -16.06 -7.83 1.12
CA ASP A 159 -16.72 -8.59 2.19
C ASP A 159 -16.32 -8.04 3.57
N ARG A 160 -15.11 -7.50 3.68
CA ARG A 160 -14.59 -6.94 4.93
C ARG A 160 -13.92 -5.60 4.72
N LYS A 161 -14.15 -4.69 5.66
CA LYS A 161 -13.67 -3.31 5.63
C LYS A 161 -12.82 -3.07 6.87
N ILE A 162 -11.55 -2.73 6.69
CA ILE A 162 -10.59 -2.51 7.78
C ILE A 162 -9.91 -1.17 7.59
N LEU A 163 -9.80 -0.41 8.67
CA LEU A 163 -8.92 0.73 8.79
C LEU A 163 -7.79 0.38 9.77
N VAL A 164 -6.60 0.14 9.25
CA VAL A 164 -5.40 0.01 10.08
C VAL A 164 -4.95 1.41 10.49
N TYR A 165 -4.85 1.66 11.81
CA TYR A 165 -4.50 2.96 12.33
C TYR A 165 -3.47 2.87 13.48
N ALA A 166 -2.89 4.00 13.88
CA ALA A 166 -1.86 4.06 14.92
C ALA A 166 -2.42 4.13 16.36
N GLY A 167 -3.67 3.72 16.56
CA GLY A 167 -4.27 3.56 17.90
C GLY A 167 -4.07 2.15 18.45
N GLU A 168 -4.57 1.91 19.65
CA GLU A 168 -4.36 0.68 20.40
C GLU A 168 -5.60 -0.24 20.46
N GLN A 169 -6.76 0.26 20.05
CA GLN A 169 -8.04 -0.44 20.24
C GLN A 169 -8.65 -0.90 18.91
N ASP A 170 -9.32 -2.03 18.95
CA ASP A 170 -10.20 -2.49 17.86
C ASP A 170 -11.60 -1.96 18.12
N VAL A 171 -12.05 -0.99 17.31
CA VAL A 171 -13.32 -0.28 17.49
C VAL A 171 -14.16 -0.28 16.22
N PRO A 172 -15.49 -0.35 16.31
CA PRO A 172 -16.37 -0.11 15.18
C PRO A 172 -16.25 1.34 14.71
N ALA A 173 -16.17 1.54 13.38
CA ALA A 173 -16.05 2.86 12.76
C ALA A 173 -17.22 3.19 11.79
N GLY A 174 -18.36 2.50 11.96
CA GLY A 174 -19.58 2.65 11.15
C GLY A 174 -19.59 1.81 9.88
N ASP A 175 -20.77 1.58 9.32
CA ASP A 175 -21.00 0.90 8.02
C ASP A 175 -20.25 -0.44 7.83
N GLY A 176 -20.10 -1.21 8.91
CA GLY A 176 -19.36 -2.47 8.89
C GLY A 176 -17.84 -2.32 8.86
N LEU A 177 -17.31 -1.09 8.89
CA LEU A 177 -15.89 -0.78 9.02
C LEU A 177 -15.42 -1.02 10.46
N ARG A 178 -14.27 -1.65 10.61
CA ARG A 178 -13.53 -1.74 11.87
C ARG A 178 -12.20 -1.02 11.77
N ALA A 179 -11.92 -0.18 12.75
CA ALA A 179 -10.62 0.44 12.92
C ALA A 179 -9.83 -0.33 13.98
N MET A 180 -8.61 -0.76 13.64
CA MET A 180 -7.81 -1.59 14.53
C MET A 180 -6.31 -1.34 14.37
N PRO A 181 -5.49 -1.65 15.40
CA PRO A 181 -4.04 -1.68 15.31
C PRO A 181 -3.57 -2.67 14.22
N LEU A 182 -2.39 -2.43 13.66
CA LEU A 182 -1.78 -3.34 12.69
C LEU A 182 -1.63 -4.76 13.25
N ALA A 183 -1.21 -4.90 14.51
CA ALA A 183 -1.05 -6.20 15.18
C ALA A 183 -2.36 -7.00 15.18
N THR A 184 -3.48 -6.37 15.52
CA THR A 184 -4.81 -7.01 15.52
C THR A 184 -5.23 -7.44 14.12
N ALA A 185 -4.96 -6.63 13.08
CA ALA A 185 -5.25 -7.00 11.70
C ALA A 185 -4.40 -8.21 11.25
N VAL A 186 -3.14 -8.28 11.67
CA VAL A 186 -2.24 -9.42 11.45
C VAL A 186 -2.78 -10.69 12.11
N GLU A 187 -3.17 -10.63 13.38
CA GLU A 187 -3.75 -11.75 14.10
C GLU A 187 -5.02 -12.29 13.42
N GLN A 188 -5.87 -11.39 12.92
CA GLN A 188 -7.07 -11.78 12.20
C GLN A 188 -6.77 -12.50 10.87
N LEU A 189 -5.70 -12.13 10.16
CA LEU A 189 -5.26 -12.82 8.95
C LEU A 189 -4.62 -14.18 9.26
N HIS A 190 -3.85 -14.28 10.34
CA HIS A 190 -3.23 -15.53 10.78
C HIS A 190 -4.24 -16.59 11.23
N ASN A 191 -5.43 -16.19 11.68
CA ASN A 191 -6.47 -17.07 12.19
C ASN A 191 -7.49 -17.51 11.11
N LEU A 192 -7.20 -17.23 9.84
CA LEU A 192 -7.98 -17.69 8.68
C LEU A 192 -7.46 -19.03 8.17
#